data_e40de9db185d8fa38614185378c80bd6
#
_entry.id   e40de9db185d8fa38614185378c80bd6
#
_cell.length_a   1.000
_cell.length_b   1.000
_cell.length_c   1.000
_cell.angle_alpha   90.00
_cell.angle_beta   90.00
_cell.angle_gamma   90.00
#
_symmetry.space_group_name_H-M   'P 1'
#
loop_
_entity.id
_entity.type
_entity.pdbx_description
1 polymer ?
#
loop_
_entity_poly.entity_id
_entity_poly.type
_entity_poly.pdbx_seq_one_letter_code
_entity_poly.pdbx_strand_id
1 'polypeptide(L)'
;LIIEEMLAHQLSLLYRHQQLYQHKAPRCDATSALANQLLANLPFTPTHAQNRVVGEIVKDLSTSVPMLRLVQGDVGAGKTLVAALAACYALDSGWQVAVMAPTEILAEQHLNNFKSWFEPLGIGVGWLVGKQTAKAREKALQQVQDNEVQIVVGTHALFQEHVNFAKLGLVIIDEQHRFGVEQRMALVDKGLAHTTPHQLIMTATPIPRTLAMSAFGD
;
A
#
# COMPACT_ATOMS: atom_id res chain seq x y z
N LEU A 1 -30.14 23.24 2.60
CA LEU A 1 -30.04 21.79 2.26
C LEU A 1 -28.67 21.44 1.63
N ILE A 2 -28.29 22.01 0.46
CA ILE A 2 -27.02 21.68 -0.24
C ILE A 2 -25.80 22.11 0.58
N ILE A 3 -25.83 23.26 1.24
CA ILE A 3 -24.72 23.76 2.08
C ILE A 3 -24.61 22.93 3.35
N GLU A 4 -25.69 22.49 3.93
CA GLU A 4 -25.72 21.62 5.12
C GLU A 4 -25.17 20.24 4.82
N GLU A 5 -25.50 19.65 3.67
CA GLU A 5 -24.97 18.38 3.19
C GLU A 5 -23.45 18.48 2.89
N MET A 6 -23.02 19.57 2.26
CA MET A 6 -21.58 19.82 2.03
C MET A 6 -20.82 20.02 3.34
N LEU A 7 -21.37 20.76 4.30
CA LEU A 7 -20.78 20.95 5.63
C LEU A 7 -20.73 19.64 6.43
N ALA A 8 -21.81 18.87 6.41
CA ALA A 8 -21.84 17.56 7.08
C ALA A 8 -20.83 16.58 6.46
N HIS A 9 -20.68 16.61 5.13
CA HIS A 9 -19.68 15.82 4.42
C HIS A 9 -18.25 16.26 4.78
N GLN A 10 -17.95 17.55 4.76
CA GLN A 10 -16.67 18.12 5.15
C GLN A 10 -16.33 17.81 6.62
N LEU A 11 -17.27 18.00 7.54
CA LEU A 11 -17.09 17.68 8.96
C LEU A 11 -16.85 16.17 9.17
N SER A 12 -17.55 15.32 8.45
CA SER A 12 -17.37 13.88 8.48
C SER A 12 -15.98 13.46 7.98
N LEU A 13 -15.45 14.14 6.94
CA LEU A 13 -14.10 13.92 6.45
C LEU A 13 -13.04 14.39 7.44
N LEU A 14 -13.20 15.59 8.01
CA LEU A 14 -12.30 16.14 9.03
C LEU A 14 -12.29 15.26 10.29
N TYR A 15 -13.45 14.78 10.73
CA TYR A 15 -13.56 13.90 11.88
C TYR A 15 -12.85 12.55 11.62
N ARG A 16 -13.01 11.97 10.42
CA ARG A 16 -12.29 10.75 10.02
C ARG A 16 -10.78 10.98 9.94
N HIS A 17 -10.37 12.11 9.40
CA HIS A 17 -8.97 12.50 9.34
C HIS A 17 -8.37 12.62 10.76
N GLN A 18 -9.09 13.26 11.65
CA GLN A 18 -8.69 13.41 13.05
C GLN A 18 -8.63 12.07 13.80
N GLN A 19 -9.52 11.12 13.49
CA GLN A 19 -9.45 9.77 14.04
C GLN A 19 -8.22 9.00 13.54
N LEU A 20 -7.84 9.13 12.27
CA LEU A 20 -6.62 8.53 11.73
C LEU A 20 -5.37 9.03 12.47
N TYR A 21 -5.31 10.30 12.85
CA TYR A 21 -4.20 10.86 13.62
C TYR A 21 -4.12 10.35 15.07
N GLN A 22 -5.18 9.74 15.61
CA GLN A 22 -5.16 9.12 16.94
C GLN A 22 -4.47 7.75 16.93
N HIS A 23 -4.31 7.13 15.76
CA HIS A 23 -3.61 5.86 15.61
C HIS A 23 -2.13 6.10 15.31
N LYS A 24 -1.27 5.28 15.90
CA LYS A 24 0.16 5.28 15.58
C LYS A 24 0.41 4.43 14.34
N ALA A 25 1.28 4.91 13.46
CA ALA A 25 1.75 4.14 12.33
C ALA A 25 3.08 3.42 12.63
N PRO A 26 3.37 2.33 11.92
CA PRO A 26 4.68 1.70 11.94
C PRO A 26 5.72 2.68 11.38
N ARG A 27 6.69 3.05 12.17
CA ARG A 27 7.76 3.94 11.72
C ARG A 27 8.78 3.16 10.92
N CYS A 28 9.13 3.66 9.73
CA CYS A 28 10.18 3.12 8.87
C CYS A 28 11.44 3.99 8.94
N ASP A 29 12.61 3.38 8.77
CA ASP A 29 13.86 4.12 8.66
C ASP A 29 13.93 4.91 7.36
N ALA A 30 14.57 6.08 7.39
CA ALA A 30 14.72 6.96 6.24
C ALA A 30 15.78 6.45 5.23
N THR A 31 16.49 5.39 5.55
CA THR A 31 17.50 4.74 4.70
C THR A 31 17.10 3.30 4.42
N SER A 32 17.35 2.83 3.21
CA SER A 32 17.06 1.44 2.82
C SER A 32 18.22 0.88 1.99
N ALA A 33 18.85 -0.17 2.51
CA ALA A 33 19.84 -0.96 1.76
C ALA A 33 19.16 -1.73 0.63
N LEU A 34 17.95 -2.23 0.87
CA LEU A 34 17.15 -2.97 -0.09
C LEU A 34 16.76 -2.09 -1.30
N ALA A 35 16.41 -0.81 -1.08
CA ALA A 35 16.13 0.13 -2.16
C ALA A 35 17.36 0.33 -3.07
N ASN A 36 18.55 0.45 -2.48
CA ASN A 36 19.79 0.58 -3.24
C ASN A 36 20.10 -0.69 -4.04
N GLN A 37 19.90 -1.88 -3.46
CA GLN A 37 20.07 -3.16 -4.14
C GLN A 37 19.05 -3.33 -5.28
N LEU A 38 17.80 -2.96 -5.05
CA LEU A 38 16.78 -2.98 -6.09
C LEU A 38 17.19 -2.08 -7.26
N LEU A 39 17.57 -0.84 -6.99
CA LEU A 39 17.98 0.12 -8.02
C LEU A 39 19.20 -0.37 -8.81
N ALA A 40 20.16 -1.01 -8.17
CA ALA A 40 21.35 -1.56 -8.82
C ALA A 40 21.02 -2.72 -9.78
N ASN A 41 19.93 -3.45 -9.53
CA ASN A 41 19.51 -4.59 -10.34
C ASN A 41 18.55 -4.21 -11.48
N LEU A 42 18.06 -2.96 -11.52
CA LEU A 42 17.17 -2.50 -12.58
C LEU A 42 17.98 -2.13 -13.86
N PRO A 43 17.42 -2.45 -15.05
CA PRO A 43 18.04 -2.08 -16.32
C PRO A 43 17.89 -0.60 -16.70
N PHE A 44 17.29 0.20 -15.82
CA PHE A 44 17.00 1.63 -16.01
C PHE A 44 17.14 2.38 -14.69
N THR A 45 17.31 3.69 -14.77
CA THR A 45 17.35 4.59 -13.60
C THR A 45 16.02 5.31 -13.40
N PRO A 46 15.56 5.52 -12.16
CA PRO A 46 14.36 6.32 -11.89
C PRO A 46 14.53 7.76 -12.40
N THR A 47 13.44 8.33 -12.89
CA THR A 47 13.40 9.74 -13.28
C THR A 47 13.48 10.66 -12.05
N HIS A 48 13.81 11.95 -12.27
CA HIS A 48 13.80 12.95 -11.21
C HIS A 48 12.45 13.08 -10.50
N ALA A 49 11.34 12.94 -11.26
CA ALA A 49 10.00 12.99 -10.70
C ALA A 49 9.74 11.80 -9.78
N GLN A 50 10.12 10.57 -10.19
CA GLN A 50 10.00 9.37 -9.37
C GLN A 50 10.84 9.46 -8.10
N ASN A 51 12.10 9.90 -8.20
CA ASN A 51 12.97 10.09 -7.03
C ASN A 51 12.41 11.11 -6.05
N ARG A 52 11.85 12.23 -6.54
CA ARG A 52 11.18 13.22 -5.70
C ARG A 52 10.00 12.62 -4.95
N VAL A 53 9.10 11.91 -5.67
CA VAL A 53 7.93 11.29 -5.06
C VAL A 53 8.33 10.24 -4.03
N VAL A 54 9.32 9.40 -4.31
CA VAL A 54 9.86 8.44 -3.35
C VAL A 54 10.40 9.16 -2.10
N GLY A 55 11.15 10.25 -2.27
CA GLY A 55 11.66 11.04 -1.14
C GLY A 55 10.55 11.61 -0.25
N GLU A 56 9.45 12.06 -0.84
CA GLU A 56 8.27 12.51 -0.09
C GLU A 56 7.59 11.35 0.66
N ILE A 57 7.42 10.19 0.01
CA ILE A 57 6.87 8.98 0.64
C ILE A 57 7.73 8.53 1.82
N VAL A 58 9.05 8.49 1.66
CA VAL A 58 9.99 8.08 2.71
C VAL A 58 9.90 9.01 3.92
N LYS A 59 9.76 10.31 3.69
CA LYS A 59 9.56 11.28 4.76
C LYS A 59 8.29 10.99 5.56
N ASP A 60 7.19 10.65 4.89
CA ASP A 60 5.94 10.28 5.57
C ASP A 60 6.08 8.94 6.31
N LEU A 61 6.68 7.92 5.68
CA LEU A 61 6.92 6.61 6.29
C LEU A 61 7.80 6.68 7.54
N SER A 62 8.66 7.69 7.64
CA SER A 62 9.54 7.87 8.80
C SER A 62 8.86 8.54 10.00
N THR A 63 7.60 8.91 9.87
CA THR A 63 6.80 9.46 10.97
C THR A 63 5.98 8.38 11.67
N SER A 64 5.46 8.67 12.86
CA SER A 64 4.51 7.81 13.56
C SER A 64 3.05 8.09 13.20
N VAL A 65 2.81 8.93 12.19
CA VAL A 65 1.48 9.27 11.70
C VAL A 65 1.16 8.40 10.48
N PRO A 66 -0.03 7.77 10.41
CA PRO A 66 -0.40 6.98 9.25
C PRO A 66 -0.38 7.82 7.97
N MET A 67 0.44 7.41 7.00
CA MET A 67 0.46 8.03 5.68
C MET A 67 -0.77 7.58 4.89
N LEU A 68 -1.45 8.53 4.28
CA LEU A 68 -2.44 8.29 3.23
C LEU A 68 -2.04 9.14 2.01
N ARG A 69 -1.32 8.55 1.08
CA ARG A 69 -0.76 9.28 -0.07
C ARG A 69 -1.27 8.72 -1.40
N LEU A 70 -1.62 9.62 -2.30
CA LEU A 70 -2.02 9.31 -3.67
C LEU A 70 -0.85 9.57 -4.63
N VAL A 71 -0.45 8.54 -5.38
CA VAL A 71 0.47 8.66 -6.51
C VAL A 71 -0.31 8.60 -7.81
N GLN A 72 -0.40 9.74 -8.46
CA GLN A 72 -1.08 9.87 -9.74
C GLN A 72 -0.07 9.97 -10.88
N GLY A 73 -0.35 9.32 -12.00
CA GLY A 73 0.47 9.38 -13.20
C GLY A 73 -0.10 8.51 -14.30
N ASP A 74 0.25 8.79 -15.54
CA ASP A 74 -0.23 8.04 -16.69
C ASP A 74 0.15 6.55 -16.65
N VAL A 75 -0.50 5.75 -17.48
CA VAL A 75 -0.12 4.36 -17.69
C VAL A 75 1.32 4.34 -18.21
N GLY A 76 2.17 3.51 -17.59
CA GLY A 76 3.60 3.46 -17.94
C GLY A 76 4.49 4.52 -17.27
N ALA A 77 3.94 5.43 -16.46
CA ALA A 77 4.73 6.44 -15.72
C ALA A 77 5.63 5.84 -14.61
N GLY A 78 5.61 4.52 -14.42
CA GLY A 78 6.44 3.82 -13.45
C GLY A 78 5.95 3.93 -12.01
N LYS A 79 4.64 4.13 -11.78
CA LYS A 79 4.03 4.13 -10.44
C LYS A 79 4.37 2.87 -9.64
N THR A 80 4.38 1.71 -10.30
CA THR A 80 4.74 0.43 -9.68
C THR A 80 6.17 0.43 -9.15
N LEU A 81 7.11 1.09 -9.83
CA LEU A 81 8.48 1.24 -9.34
C LEU A 81 8.52 2.12 -8.08
N VAL A 82 7.79 3.24 -8.07
CA VAL A 82 7.68 4.11 -6.89
C VAL A 82 7.14 3.33 -5.70
N ALA A 83 6.10 2.51 -5.91
CA ALA A 83 5.53 1.64 -4.90
C ALA A 83 6.52 0.56 -4.41
N ALA A 84 7.27 -0.06 -5.32
CA ALA A 84 8.31 -1.03 -4.97
C ALA A 84 9.44 -0.40 -4.15
N LEU A 85 9.87 0.81 -4.51
CA LEU A 85 10.86 1.55 -3.72
C LEU A 85 10.33 1.88 -2.32
N ALA A 86 9.08 2.35 -2.21
CA ALA A 86 8.43 2.57 -0.91
C ALA A 86 8.37 1.27 -0.08
N ALA A 87 8.06 0.13 -0.72
CA ALA A 87 8.05 -1.18 -0.07
C ALA A 87 9.43 -1.55 0.52
N CYS A 88 10.54 -1.20 -0.15
CA CYS A 88 11.88 -1.48 0.37
C CYS A 88 12.12 -0.86 1.75
N TYR A 89 11.66 0.38 1.98
CA TYR A 89 11.82 1.05 3.28
C TYR A 89 10.99 0.37 4.38
N ALA A 90 9.78 -0.07 4.07
CA ALA A 90 8.97 -0.83 5.02
C ALA A 90 9.58 -2.19 5.35
N LEU A 91 10.09 -2.91 4.34
CA LEU A 91 10.72 -4.22 4.47
C LEU A 91 12.01 -4.16 5.29
N ASP A 92 12.90 -3.20 5.00
CA ASP A 92 14.14 -3.01 5.78
C ASP A 92 13.87 -2.64 7.24
N SER A 93 12.71 -2.04 7.51
CA SER A 93 12.26 -1.73 8.87
C SER A 93 11.53 -2.93 9.55
N GLY A 94 11.49 -4.09 8.90
CA GLY A 94 10.92 -5.33 9.42
C GLY A 94 9.41 -5.45 9.27
N TRP A 95 8.77 -4.61 8.44
CA TRP A 95 7.33 -4.63 8.20
C TRP A 95 6.95 -5.42 6.95
N GLN A 96 5.79 -6.04 6.97
CA GLN A 96 5.18 -6.65 5.79
C GLN A 96 4.48 -5.62 4.92
N VAL A 97 4.41 -5.90 3.63
CA VAL A 97 3.77 -5.06 2.61
C VAL A 97 2.66 -5.82 1.90
N ALA A 98 1.48 -5.24 1.83
CA ALA A 98 0.37 -5.75 1.03
C ALA A 98 0.23 -4.93 -0.26
N VAL A 99 0.11 -5.60 -1.40
CA VAL A 99 -0.12 -4.98 -2.71
C VAL A 99 -1.44 -5.46 -3.26
N MET A 100 -2.39 -4.56 -3.37
CA MET A 100 -3.74 -4.85 -3.81
C MET A 100 -4.04 -4.29 -5.19
N ALA A 101 -4.63 -5.13 -6.03
CA ALA A 101 -5.19 -4.73 -7.32
C ALA A 101 -6.68 -5.11 -7.41
N PRO A 102 -7.48 -4.39 -8.23
CA PRO A 102 -8.92 -4.60 -8.32
C PRO A 102 -9.33 -5.92 -9.00
N THR A 103 -8.46 -6.47 -9.83
CA THR A 103 -8.71 -7.70 -10.58
C THR A 103 -7.57 -8.68 -10.43
N GLU A 104 -7.83 -9.97 -10.62
CA GLU A 104 -6.79 -11.01 -10.58
C GLU A 104 -5.73 -10.81 -11.66
N ILE A 105 -6.12 -10.32 -12.86
CA ILE A 105 -5.18 -10.04 -13.96
C ILE A 105 -4.19 -8.95 -13.57
N LEU A 106 -4.66 -7.84 -13.00
CA LEU A 106 -3.78 -6.76 -12.55
C LEU A 106 -2.93 -7.18 -11.35
N ALA A 107 -3.51 -7.95 -10.43
CA ALA A 107 -2.77 -8.52 -9.31
C ALA A 107 -1.65 -9.46 -9.79
N GLU A 108 -1.90 -10.29 -10.81
CA GLU A 108 -0.89 -11.17 -11.41
C GLU A 108 0.25 -10.38 -12.08
N GLN A 109 -0.07 -9.26 -12.75
CA GLN A 109 0.96 -8.36 -13.29
C GLN A 109 1.85 -7.78 -12.19
N HIS A 110 1.25 -7.32 -11.08
CA HIS A 110 2.01 -6.88 -9.93
C HIS A 110 2.82 -8.01 -9.29
N LEU A 111 2.25 -9.20 -9.16
CA LEU A 111 2.97 -10.37 -8.64
C LEU A 111 4.24 -10.65 -9.45
N ASN A 112 4.13 -10.68 -10.77
CA ASN A 112 5.25 -10.96 -11.67
C ASN A 112 6.34 -9.88 -11.54
N ASN A 113 5.96 -8.60 -11.49
CA ASN A 113 6.89 -7.50 -11.28
C ASN A 113 7.60 -7.59 -9.92
N PHE A 114 6.83 -7.76 -8.85
CA PHE A 114 7.39 -7.83 -7.50
C PHE A 114 8.26 -9.07 -7.30
N LYS A 115 7.87 -10.22 -7.84
CA LYS A 115 8.72 -11.41 -7.82
C LYS A 115 10.04 -11.19 -8.53
N SER A 116 10.00 -10.63 -9.77
CA SER A 116 11.20 -10.39 -10.55
C SER A 116 12.18 -9.43 -9.87
N TRP A 117 11.68 -8.50 -9.07
CA TRP A 117 12.48 -7.49 -8.37
C TRP A 117 12.95 -7.93 -6.98
N PHE A 118 12.14 -8.67 -6.24
CA PHE A 118 12.37 -8.93 -4.82
C PHE A 118 12.87 -10.34 -4.51
N GLU A 119 12.47 -11.36 -5.28
CA GLU A 119 12.98 -12.74 -5.06
C GLU A 119 14.51 -12.84 -5.22
N PRO A 120 15.17 -12.17 -6.20
CA PRO A 120 16.64 -12.14 -6.29
C PRO A 120 17.31 -11.48 -5.07
N LEU A 121 16.58 -10.67 -4.32
CA LEU A 121 17.05 -10.01 -3.09
C LEU A 121 16.74 -10.82 -1.82
N GLY A 122 16.20 -12.02 -1.98
CA GLY A 122 15.87 -12.91 -0.85
C GLY A 122 14.55 -12.56 -0.13
N ILE A 123 13.71 -11.70 -0.74
CA ILE A 123 12.40 -11.31 -0.18
C ILE A 123 11.30 -12.21 -0.76
N GLY A 124 10.57 -12.88 0.12
CA GLY A 124 9.45 -13.74 -0.26
C GLY A 124 8.24 -12.93 -0.72
N VAL A 125 7.67 -13.31 -1.88
CA VAL A 125 6.46 -12.68 -2.45
C VAL A 125 5.34 -13.71 -2.50
N GLY A 126 4.29 -13.49 -1.71
CA GLY A 126 3.11 -14.34 -1.60
C GLY A 126 1.99 -13.91 -2.53
N TRP A 127 1.04 -14.81 -2.77
CA TRP A 127 -0.14 -14.63 -3.61
C TRP A 127 -1.41 -14.98 -2.87
N LEU A 128 -2.40 -14.05 -2.85
CA LEU A 128 -3.67 -14.27 -2.18
C LEU A 128 -4.83 -13.64 -2.97
N VAL A 129 -5.65 -14.49 -3.61
CA VAL A 129 -6.83 -14.09 -4.39
C VAL A 129 -8.05 -14.93 -4.02
N GLY A 130 -9.22 -14.52 -4.50
CA GLY A 130 -10.47 -15.20 -4.20
C GLY A 130 -10.56 -16.61 -4.77
N LYS A 131 -10.05 -16.81 -5.98
CA LYS A 131 -10.16 -18.09 -6.71
C LYS A 131 -8.94 -19.00 -6.50
N GLN A 132 -8.65 -19.34 -5.26
CA GLN A 132 -7.62 -20.34 -4.93
C GLN A 132 -8.27 -21.62 -4.40
N THR A 133 -7.58 -22.77 -4.59
CA THR A 133 -7.99 -24.00 -3.91
C THR A 133 -7.86 -23.82 -2.40
N ALA A 134 -8.70 -24.50 -1.61
CA ALA A 134 -8.68 -24.39 -0.15
C ALA A 134 -7.26 -24.64 0.43
N LYS A 135 -6.58 -25.67 -0.06
CA LYS A 135 -5.22 -26.02 0.38
C LYS A 135 -4.18 -24.95 0.03
N ALA A 136 -4.25 -24.37 -1.19
CA ALA A 136 -3.33 -23.30 -1.60
C ALA A 136 -3.57 -22.04 -0.78
N ARG A 137 -4.84 -21.72 -0.51
CA ARG A 137 -5.23 -20.58 0.32
C ARG A 137 -4.76 -20.72 1.75
N GLU A 138 -4.99 -21.88 2.38
CA GLU A 138 -4.56 -22.18 3.74
C GLU A 138 -3.03 -22.02 3.88
N LYS A 139 -2.27 -22.59 2.93
CA LYS A 139 -0.82 -22.42 2.89
C LYS A 139 -0.40 -20.94 2.77
N ALA A 140 -1.05 -20.18 1.88
CA ALA A 140 -0.76 -18.76 1.72
C ALA A 140 -1.05 -17.96 3.00
N LEU A 141 -2.17 -18.23 3.67
CA LEU A 141 -2.53 -17.61 4.95
C LEU A 141 -1.50 -17.89 6.03
N GLN A 142 -1.04 -19.15 6.14
CA GLN A 142 -0.02 -19.54 7.10
C GLN A 142 1.30 -18.81 6.83
N GLN A 143 1.75 -18.75 5.57
CA GLN A 143 2.98 -18.06 5.20
C GLN A 143 2.94 -16.56 5.51
N VAL A 144 1.77 -15.92 5.37
CA VAL A 144 1.57 -14.51 5.75
C VAL A 144 1.65 -14.34 7.27
N GLN A 145 0.96 -15.19 8.01
CA GLN A 145 0.90 -15.14 9.47
C GLN A 145 2.27 -15.45 10.12
N ASP A 146 3.04 -16.37 9.55
CA ASP A 146 4.36 -16.77 10.07
C ASP A 146 5.49 -15.85 9.56
N ASN A 147 5.16 -14.81 8.78
CA ASN A 147 6.13 -13.90 8.16
C ASN A 147 7.15 -14.62 7.24
N GLU A 148 6.76 -15.76 6.67
CA GLU A 148 7.59 -16.44 5.65
C GLU A 148 7.61 -15.65 4.33
N VAL A 149 6.54 -14.89 4.05
CA VAL A 149 6.47 -13.95 2.94
C VAL A 149 6.33 -12.54 3.48
N GLN A 150 7.17 -11.63 2.96
CA GLN A 150 7.22 -10.25 3.40
C GLN A 150 6.37 -9.32 2.53
N ILE A 151 6.16 -9.70 1.28
CA ILE A 151 5.25 -9.00 0.35
C ILE A 151 4.10 -9.95 0.00
N VAL A 152 2.87 -9.47 0.09
CA VAL A 152 1.70 -10.24 -0.31
C VAL A 152 0.93 -9.48 -1.38
N VAL A 153 0.83 -10.07 -2.57
CA VAL A 153 0.10 -9.50 -3.70
C VAL A 153 -1.23 -10.21 -3.86
N GLY A 154 -2.29 -9.47 -4.10
CA GLY A 154 -3.61 -10.07 -4.30
C GLY A 154 -4.70 -9.08 -4.64
N THR A 155 -5.93 -9.53 -4.47
CA THR A 155 -7.15 -8.73 -4.65
C THR A 155 -7.75 -8.34 -3.29
N HIS A 156 -9.00 -7.91 -3.26
CA HIS A 156 -9.74 -7.65 -2.02
C HIS A 156 -9.71 -8.83 -1.02
N ALA A 157 -9.35 -10.03 -1.46
CA ALA A 157 -9.16 -11.18 -0.59
C ALA A 157 -8.12 -10.95 0.53
N LEU A 158 -7.17 -10.02 0.33
CA LEU A 158 -6.17 -9.64 1.33
C LEU A 158 -6.78 -9.05 2.62
N PHE A 159 -7.97 -8.48 2.53
CA PHE A 159 -8.61 -7.76 3.65
C PHE A 159 -9.76 -8.51 4.30
N GLN A 160 -9.99 -9.76 3.92
CA GLN A 160 -10.97 -10.60 4.59
C GLN A 160 -10.55 -10.87 6.04
N GLU A 161 -11.51 -11.01 6.96
CA GLU A 161 -11.27 -11.09 8.41
C GLU A 161 -10.24 -12.15 8.82
N HIS A 162 -10.24 -13.28 8.14
CA HIS A 162 -9.36 -14.41 8.43
C HIS A 162 -7.92 -14.27 7.91
N VAL A 163 -7.59 -13.17 7.22
CA VAL A 163 -6.21 -12.89 6.80
C VAL A 163 -5.49 -12.13 7.91
N ASN A 164 -4.53 -12.77 8.56
CA ASN A 164 -3.75 -12.19 9.64
C ASN A 164 -2.32 -11.97 9.17
N PHE A 165 -1.91 -10.71 9.15
CA PHE A 165 -0.51 -10.36 8.91
C PHE A 165 0.27 -10.39 10.23
N ALA A 166 1.51 -10.87 10.19
CA ALA A 166 2.37 -10.82 11.35
C ALA A 166 2.74 -9.37 11.73
N LYS A 167 3.08 -8.55 10.73
CA LYS A 167 3.58 -7.16 10.92
C LYS A 167 3.25 -6.27 9.72
N LEU A 168 1.98 -6.05 9.40
CA LEU A 168 1.60 -5.18 8.27
C LEU A 168 1.96 -3.72 8.54
N GLY A 169 2.84 -3.15 7.72
CA GLY A 169 3.29 -1.74 7.84
C GLY A 169 2.90 -0.85 6.69
N LEU A 170 2.80 -1.40 5.48
CA LEU A 170 2.47 -0.64 4.28
C LEU A 170 1.45 -1.39 3.42
N VAL A 171 0.44 -0.68 2.96
CA VAL A 171 -0.54 -1.16 1.99
C VAL A 171 -0.45 -0.31 0.73
N ILE A 172 -0.24 -0.97 -0.40
CA ILE A 172 -0.21 -0.38 -1.74
C ILE A 172 -1.50 -0.78 -2.43
N ILE A 173 -2.26 0.21 -2.91
CA ILE A 173 -3.57 0.00 -3.55
C ILE A 173 -3.50 0.55 -4.96
N ASP A 174 -3.69 -0.32 -5.95
CA ASP A 174 -3.78 0.10 -7.35
C ASP A 174 -5.24 0.34 -7.75
N GLU A 175 -5.48 1.44 -8.49
CA GLU A 175 -6.78 1.83 -9.03
C GLU A 175 -7.92 1.88 -7.98
N GLN A 176 -7.73 2.66 -6.93
CA GLN A 176 -8.63 2.77 -5.77
C GLN A 176 -10.10 3.08 -6.11
N HIS A 177 -10.41 3.72 -7.23
CA HIS A 177 -11.78 4.10 -7.59
C HIS A 177 -12.76 2.91 -7.68
N ARG A 178 -12.24 1.69 -7.72
CA ARG A 178 -13.02 0.44 -7.71
C ARG A 178 -13.26 -0.14 -6.31
N PHE A 179 -12.81 0.54 -5.24
CA PHE A 179 -12.91 0.05 -3.87
C PHE A 179 -13.86 0.92 -3.02
N GLY A 180 -14.75 0.25 -2.27
CA GLY A 180 -15.68 0.90 -1.36
C GLY A 180 -15.03 1.41 -0.07
N VAL A 181 -15.76 2.26 0.67
CA VAL A 181 -15.33 2.82 1.97
C VAL A 181 -15.09 1.72 3.01
N GLU A 182 -15.92 0.67 3.02
CA GLU A 182 -15.83 -0.45 3.97
C GLU A 182 -14.52 -1.23 3.84
N GLN A 183 -14.04 -1.42 2.61
CA GLN A 183 -12.78 -2.11 2.34
C GLN A 183 -11.56 -1.34 2.84
N ARG A 184 -11.65 0.00 2.87
CA ARG A 184 -10.61 0.86 3.44
C ARG A 184 -10.58 0.80 4.97
N MET A 185 -11.74 0.66 5.60
CA MET A 185 -11.83 0.52 7.06
C MET A 185 -11.25 -0.82 7.52
N ALA A 186 -11.49 -1.90 6.79
CA ALA A 186 -10.90 -3.21 7.08
C ALA A 186 -9.36 -3.22 7.06
N LEU A 187 -8.72 -2.25 6.38
CA LEU A 187 -7.27 -2.08 6.38
C LEU A 187 -6.72 -1.50 7.68
N VAL A 188 -7.48 -0.60 8.30
CA VAL A 188 -7.08 0.06 9.55
C VAL A 188 -6.96 -0.98 10.67
N ASP A 189 -7.83 -1.97 10.65
CA ASP A 189 -7.92 -3.01 11.68
C ASP A 189 -6.88 -4.14 11.51
N LYS A 190 -6.17 -4.18 10.37
CA LYS A 190 -5.18 -5.23 10.05
C LYS A 190 -3.75 -4.92 10.53
N GLY A 191 -3.50 -3.75 11.08
CA GLY A 191 -2.22 -3.43 11.72
C GLY A 191 -2.00 -4.25 13.00
N LEU A 192 -0.74 -4.32 13.42
CA LEU A 192 -0.41 -4.81 14.77
C LEU A 192 -1.21 -4.02 15.81
N ALA A 193 -1.62 -4.68 16.90
CA ALA A 193 -2.45 -4.07 17.95
C ALA A 193 -2.09 -2.59 18.20
N HIS A 194 -3.05 -1.70 17.93
CA HIS A 194 -2.92 -0.24 18.06
C HIS A 194 -2.08 0.50 17.00
N THR A 195 -1.72 -0.14 15.86
CA THR A 195 -1.05 0.55 14.75
C THR A 195 -1.87 0.47 13.47
N THR A 196 -1.94 1.57 12.74
CA THR A 196 -2.57 1.64 11.41
C THR A 196 -1.48 1.60 10.33
N PRO A 197 -1.52 0.69 9.37
CA PRO A 197 -0.53 0.64 8.31
C PRO A 197 -0.58 1.90 7.44
N HIS A 198 0.56 2.31 6.91
CA HIS A 198 0.63 3.34 5.89
C HIS A 198 -0.09 2.90 4.62
N GLN A 199 -0.71 3.83 3.91
CA GLN A 199 -1.45 3.57 2.69
C GLN A 199 -0.89 4.40 1.53
N LEU A 200 -0.48 3.72 0.47
CA LEU A 200 -0.04 4.30 -0.78
C LEU A 200 -1.01 3.90 -1.89
N ILE A 201 -1.69 4.88 -2.45
CA ILE A 201 -2.70 4.67 -3.47
C ILE A 201 -2.12 5.07 -4.82
N MET A 202 -2.27 4.23 -5.82
CA MET A 202 -1.87 4.51 -7.20
C MET A 202 -3.08 4.64 -8.09
N THR A 203 -3.09 5.61 -9.00
CA THR A 203 -4.12 5.73 -10.04
C THR A 203 -3.57 6.33 -11.33
N ALA A 204 -4.10 5.85 -12.45
CA ALA A 204 -3.86 6.46 -13.76
C ALA A 204 -4.91 7.52 -14.11
N THR A 205 -6.10 7.48 -13.48
CA THR A 205 -7.15 8.46 -13.76
C THR A 205 -6.86 9.78 -13.08
N PRO A 206 -6.93 10.92 -13.79
CA PRO A 206 -6.83 12.23 -13.17
C PRO A 206 -8.01 12.43 -12.23
N ILE A 207 -7.75 12.46 -10.93
CA ILE A 207 -8.74 12.87 -9.94
C ILE A 207 -8.73 14.40 -9.91
N PRO A 208 -9.86 15.10 -10.14
CA PRO A 208 -9.91 16.55 -10.00
C PRO A 208 -9.33 16.97 -8.65
N ARG A 209 -8.47 17.99 -8.66
CA ARG A 209 -7.75 18.45 -7.46
C ARG A 209 -8.71 18.74 -6.29
N THR A 210 -9.88 19.30 -6.57
CA THR A 210 -10.94 19.53 -5.59
C THR A 210 -11.44 18.25 -4.94
N LEU A 211 -11.55 17.16 -5.70
CA LEU A 211 -12.01 15.86 -5.19
C LEU A 211 -10.88 15.14 -4.43
N ALA A 212 -9.64 15.29 -4.88
CA ALA A 212 -8.47 14.76 -4.17
C ALA A 212 -8.30 15.45 -2.81
N MET A 213 -8.40 16.78 -2.75
CA MET A 213 -8.32 17.56 -1.51
C MET A 213 -9.44 17.19 -0.53
N SER A 214 -10.65 16.92 -1.02
CA SER A 214 -11.76 16.52 -0.15
C SER A 214 -11.67 15.06 0.32
N ALA A 215 -11.01 14.18 -0.44
CA ALA A 215 -10.91 12.76 -0.12
C ALA A 215 -9.65 12.39 0.68
N PHE A 216 -8.53 13.10 0.46
CA PHE A 216 -7.22 12.75 1.01
C PHE A 216 -6.64 13.82 1.96
N GLY A 217 -7.23 14.99 2.03
CA GLY A 217 -6.77 16.11 2.87
C GLY A 217 -5.42 16.67 2.40
N ASP A 218 -5.41 17.94 2.00
CA ASP A 218 -4.25 18.76 1.66
C ASP A 218 -3.19 18.32 0.71
#